data_2de3379087b734ee96d2a8b743141806
#
_entry.id   2de3379087b734ee96d2a8b743141806
#
_cell.length_a   1.000
_cell.length_b   1.000
_cell.length_c   1.000
_cell.angle_alpha   90.00
_cell.angle_beta   90.00
_cell.angle_gamma   90.00
#
_symmetry.space_group_name_H-M   'P 1'
#
loop_
_entity.id
_entity.type
_entity.pdbx_description
1 polymer ?
#
loop_
_entity_poly.entity_id
_entity_poly.type
_entity_poly.pdbx_seq_one_letter_code
_entity_poly.pdbx_strand_id
1 'polypeptide(L)'
;TEYALIDLNFLGVYDLLLLRGDVKTLEAGQKTDIYHEHATDLQQQVNDFNKGIAIDGSAFEANETPFSYGMACYPEKHEEAPNMDSDIFYLKEKVKNGADYLVTQMFFDNEKYYAFVDRCRAEGITVPIIPGIKPIVFKNQLTVLPKIFRSDIPEPFATELRKCKTDDEAKAVGVEWCIQQCKE
;
A
#
# COMPACT_ATOMS: atom_id res chain seq x y z
N THR A 1 -5.16 15.94 -8.00
CA THR A 1 -5.76 14.58 -8.14
C THR A 1 -6.76 14.53 -9.29
N GLU A 2 -7.77 15.44 -9.35
CA GLU A 2 -8.80 15.39 -10.39
C GLU A 2 -8.25 15.49 -11.82
N TYR A 3 -7.33 16.41 -12.11
CA TYR A 3 -6.66 16.46 -13.40
C TYR A 3 -5.96 15.14 -13.77
N ALA A 4 -5.35 14.47 -12.79
CA ALA A 4 -4.74 13.16 -13.03
C ALA A 4 -5.78 12.09 -13.38
N LEU A 5 -6.97 12.11 -12.77
CA LEU A 5 -8.06 11.19 -13.14
C LEU A 5 -8.55 11.46 -14.57
N ILE A 6 -8.68 12.73 -14.96
CA ILE A 6 -9.04 13.11 -16.34
C ILE A 6 -8.00 12.60 -17.34
N ASP A 7 -6.71 12.85 -17.05
CA ASP A 7 -5.61 12.44 -17.92
C ASP A 7 -5.53 10.90 -18.05
N LEU A 8 -5.65 10.18 -16.93
CA LEU A 8 -5.62 8.70 -16.91
C LEU A 8 -6.80 8.11 -17.70
N ASN A 9 -7.99 8.67 -17.54
CA ASN A 9 -9.17 8.25 -18.30
C ASN A 9 -8.97 8.48 -19.80
N PHE A 10 -8.47 9.66 -20.18
CA PHE A 10 -8.16 9.98 -21.58
C PHE A 10 -7.12 9.03 -22.20
N LEU A 11 -6.14 8.57 -21.39
CA LEU A 11 -5.10 7.62 -21.79
C LEU A 11 -5.59 6.16 -21.80
N GLY A 12 -6.84 5.88 -21.39
CA GLY A 12 -7.37 4.52 -21.30
C GLY A 12 -6.82 3.71 -20.12
N VAL A 13 -6.34 4.37 -19.07
CA VAL A 13 -5.87 3.72 -17.84
C VAL A 13 -6.99 3.74 -16.81
N TYR A 14 -7.57 2.59 -16.52
CA TYR A 14 -8.75 2.47 -15.66
C TYR A 14 -8.48 1.75 -14.34
N ASP A 15 -7.35 1.06 -14.19
CA ASP A 15 -6.97 0.36 -12.97
C ASP A 15 -5.97 1.17 -12.15
N LEU A 16 -6.35 1.53 -10.92
CA LEU A 16 -5.59 2.45 -10.06
C LEU A 16 -5.16 1.77 -8.77
N LEU A 17 -4.06 2.22 -8.19
CA LEU A 17 -3.73 1.98 -6.79
C LEU A 17 -3.78 3.31 -6.04
N LEU A 18 -4.74 3.44 -5.12
CA LEU A 18 -4.97 4.66 -4.36
C LEU A 18 -4.09 4.70 -3.11
N LEU A 19 -3.15 5.64 -3.09
CA LEU A 19 -2.23 5.87 -1.99
C LEU A 19 -2.29 7.32 -1.54
N ARG A 20 -2.37 7.54 -0.23
CA ARG A 20 -2.27 8.90 0.35
C ARG A 20 -0.88 9.50 0.14
N GLY A 21 0.14 8.67 0.09
CA GLY A 21 1.54 9.05 0.19
C GLY A 21 1.97 9.28 1.66
N ASP A 22 3.28 9.34 1.86
CA ASP A 22 3.85 9.58 3.20
C ASP A 22 3.71 11.05 3.57
N VAL A 23 3.29 11.32 4.80
CA VAL A 23 3.29 12.67 5.36
C VAL A 23 4.75 13.07 5.56
N LYS A 24 5.32 13.84 4.63
CA LYS A 24 6.61 14.45 4.86
C LYS A 24 6.44 15.46 5.98
N THR A 25 7.31 15.36 6.99
CA THR A 25 7.45 16.43 7.99
C THR A 25 7.92 17.68 7.24
N LEU A 26 6.99 18.59 6.99
CA LEU A 26 7.28 19.83 6.30
C LEU A 26 8.09 20.71 7.23
N GLU A 27 9.10 21.38 6.70
CA GLU A 27 9.78 22.46 7.43
C GLU A 27 8.74 23.52 7.82
N ALA A 28 8.88 24.04 9.03
CA ALA A 28 7.95 25.00 9.61
C ALA A 28 7.70 26.18 8.63
N GLY A 29 6.49 26.26 8.07
CA GLY A 29 6.07 27.32 7.15
C GLY A 29 5.66 26.89 5.74
N GLN A 30 5.88 25.62 5.35
CA GLN A 30 5.33 25.10 4.08
C GLN A 30 3.90 24.61 4.31
N LYS A 31 2.92 25.30 3.73
CA LYS A 31 1.56 24.77 3.58
C LYS A 31 1.58 23.80 2.41
N THR A 32 1.36 22.51 2.67
CA THR A 32 0.88 21.63 1.59
C THR A 32 -0.62 21.77 1.51
N ASP A 33 -1.12 22.00 0.33
CA ASP A 33 -2.52 21.74 0.01
C ASP A 33 -2.72 20.23 -0.03
N ILE A 34 -2.73 19.58 1.16
CA ILE A 34 -3.10 18.17 1.29
C ILE A 34 -4.62 18.14 1.23
N TYR A 35 -5.16 17.82 0.06
CA TYR A 35 -6.60 17.68 -0.15
C TYR A 35 -7.19 16.44 0.52
N HIS A 36 -6.34 15.47 0.93
CA HIS A 36 -6.77 14.20 1.52
C HIS A 36 -5.94 13.89 2.78
N GLU A 37 -6.59 13.90 3.93
CA GLU A 37 -5.94 13.51 5.19
C GLU A 37 -5.76 11.99 5.27
N HIS A 38 -6.69 11.22 4.67
CA HIS A 38 -6.68 9.77 4.64
C HIS A 38 -6.83 9.22 3.21
N ALA A 39 -6.39 7.99 2.99
CA ALA A 39 -6.58 7.30 1.72
C ALA A 39 -8.07 7.09 1.38
N THR A 40 -8.94 7.06 2.38
CA THR A 40 -10.40 7.01 2.22
C THR A 40 -10.99 8.29 1.63
N ASP A 41 -10.37 9.44 1.86
CA ASP A 41 -10.81 10.71 1.27
C ASP A 41 -10.52 10.72 -0.24
N LEU A 42 -9.33 10.20 -0.63
CA LEU A 42 -8.99 9.98 -2.03
C LEU A 42 -9.93 8.95 -2.68
N GLN A 43 -10.26 7.87 -1.96
CA GLN A 43 -11.23 6.88 -2.39
C GLN A 43 -12.59 7.51 -2.68
N GLN A 44 -13.08 8.38 -1.79
CA GLN A 44 -14.34 9.08 -1.99
C GLN A 44 -14.29 9.96 -3.24
N GLN A 45 -13.19 10.68 -3.47
CA GLN A 45 -13.04 11.51 -4.68
C GLN A 45 -13.09 10.67 -5.96
N VAL A 46 -12.45 9.49 -5.99
CA VAL A 46 -12.51 8.59 -7.16
C VAL A 46 -13.91 8.04 -7.35
N ASN A 47 -14.60 7.68 -6.27
CA ASN A 47 -15.99 7.21 -6.34
C ASN A 47 -16.94 8.30 -6.86
N ASP A 48 -16.74 9.55 -6.47
CA ASP A 48 -17.55 10.67 -6.96
C ASP A 48 -17.23 10.97 -8.43
N PHE A 49 -15.96 10.94 -8.81
CA PHE A 49 -15.54 11.07 -10.20
C PHE A 49 -16.17 9.99 -11.10
N ASN A 50 -16.20 8.73 -10.65
CA ASN A 50 -16.87 7.64 -11.36
C ASN A 50 -18.38 7.88 -11.56
N LYS A 51 -19.00 8.69 -10.70
CA LYS A 51 -20.42 9.08 -10.81
C LYS A 51 -20.64 10.38 -11.59
N GLY A 52 -19.58 10.97 -12.13
CA GLY A 52 -19.66 12.25 -12.84
C GLY A 52 -19.79 13.46 -11.90
N ILE A 53 -19.20 13.41 -10.71
CA ILE A 53 -19.16 14.50 -9.73
C ILE A 53 -17.72 14.98 -9.58
N ALA A 54 -17.47 16.24 -9.90
CA ALA A 54 -16.17 16.88 -9.72
C ALA A 54 -15.90 17.26 -8.26
N ILE A 55 -14.64 17.59 -7.93
CA ILE A 55 -14.23 17.93 -6.56
C ILE A 55 -14.95 19.18 -6.01
N ASP A 56 -15.39 20.08 -6.87
CA ASP A 56 -16.18 21.27 -6.51
C ASP A 56 -17.68 20.98 -6.37
N GLY A 57 -18.10 19.71 -6.58
CA GLY A 57 -19.49 19.29 -6.55
C GLY A 57 -20.26 19.50 -7.85
N SER A 58 -19.64 20.05 -8.89
CA SER A 58 -20.29 20.20 -10.20
C SER A 58 -20.45 18.83 -10.87
N ALA A 59 -21.55 18.68 -11.63
CA ALA A 59 -21.83 17.45 -12.39
C ALA A 59 -21.19 17.51 -13.77
N PHE A 60 -20.65 16.38 -14.22
CA PHE A 60 -20.19 16.17 -15.59
C PHE A 60 -20.69 14.80 -16.10
N GLU A 61 -20.58 14.55 -17.39
CA GLU A 61 -20.95 13.26 -17.96
C GLU A 61 -19.99 12.19 -17.46
N ALA A 62 -20.51 11.20 -16.73
CA ALA A 62 -19.70 10.10 -16.20
C ALA A 62 -19.08 9.29 -17.35
N ASN A 63 -17.86 8.81 -17.15
CA ASN A 63 -17.17 7.99 -18.14
C ASN A 63 -17.87 6.64 -18.34
N GLU A 64 -17.87 6.13 -19.58
CA GLU A 64 -18.43 4.81 -19.90
C GLU A 64 -17.72 3.70 -19.11
N THR A 65 -16.42 3.86 -18.89
CA THR A 65 -15.60 2.92 -18.11
C THR A 65 -15.17 3.60 -16.80
N PRO A 66 -15.74 3.21 -15.65
CA PRO A 66 -15.33 3.73 -14.36
C PRO A 66 -13.94 3.21 -13.96
N PHE A 67 -13.25 3.94 -13.11
CA PHE A 67 -12.01 3.44 -12.47
C PHE A 67 -12.31 2.27 -11.54
N SER A 68 -11.57 1.17 -11.72
CA SER A 68 -11.35 0.11 -10.74
C SER A 68 -10.13 0.48 -9.89
N TYR A 69 -10.13 0.17 -8.60
CA TYR A 69 -9.00 0.55 -7.79
C TYR A 69 -8.71 -0.40 -6.63
N GLY A 70 -7.40 -0.53 -6.36
CA GLY A 70 -6.88 -1.15 -5.16
C GLY A 70 -6.48 -0.15 -4.10
N MET A 71 -6.34 -0.63 -2.87
CA MET A 71 -5.87 0.15 -1.74
C MET A 71 -4.80 -0.60 -0.94
N ALA A 72 -3.96 0.15 -0.21
CA ALA A 72 -2.92 -0.44 0.62
C ALA A 72 -3.50 -1.13 1.87
N CYS A 73 -2.86 -2.25 2.25
CA CYS A 73 -3.08 -2.97 3.50
C CYS A 73 -1.73 -3.38 4.14
N TYR A 74 -1.74 -3.82 5.39
CA TYR A 74 -0.52 -3.95 6.19
C TYR A 74 -0.52 -5.26 6.99
N PRO A 75 0.24 -6.29 6.55
CA PRO A 75 0.34 -7.56 7.29
C PRO A 75 0.85 -7.40 8.73
N GLU A 76 1.68 -6.39 8.96
CA GLU A 76 2.29 -6.09 10.26
C GLU A 76 1.68 -4.85 10.96
N LYS A 77 0.51 -4.41 10.53
CA LYS A 77 -0.23 -3.23 11.01
C LYS A 77 0.27 -1.89 10.42
N HIS A 78 -0.65 -1.01 10.10
CA HIS A 78 -0.35 0.37 9.72
C HIS A 78 0.28 1.14 10.88
N GLU A 79 1.23 2.02 10.59
CA GLU A 79 1.95 2.81 11.60
C GLU A 79 1.00 3.62 12.49
N GLU A 80 0.02 4.29 11.90
CA GLU A 80 -0.95 5.15 12.59
C GLU A 80 -2.07 4.36 13.31
N ALA A 81 -2.26 3.07 13.00
CA ALA A 81 -3.28 2.27 13.66
C ALA A 81 -2.85 1.91 15.09
N PRO A 82 -3.71 2.04 16.11
CA PRO A 82 -3.36 1.69 17.49
C PRO A 82 -3.12 0.19 17.65
N ASN A 83 -3.84 -0.64 16.93
CA ASN A 83 -3.74 -2.10 16.95
C ASN A 83 -4.22 -2.69 15.62
N MET A 84 -4.03 -4.01 15.43
CA MET A 84 -4.44 -4.72 14.22
C MET A 84 -5.97 -4.73 14.04
N ASP A 85 -6.75 -4.76 15.11
CA ASP A 85 -8.22 -4.79 15.02
C ASP A 85 -8.74 -3.49 14.40
N SER A 86 -8.18 -2.35 14.81
CA SER A 86 -8.50 -1.04 14.21
C SER A 86 -8.08 -0.98 12.75
N ASP A 87 -6.92 -1.53 12.39
CA ASP A 87 -6.44 -1.53 11.01
C ASP A 87 -7.36 -2.37 10.11
N ILE A 88 -7.74 -3.58 10.55
CA ILE A 88 -8.71 -4.43 9.84
C ILE A 88 -10.09 -3.76 9.73
N PHE A 89 -10.54 -3.05 10.78
CA PHE A 89 -11.80 -2.30 10.71
C PHE A 89 -11.78 -1.27 9.58
N TYR A 90 -10.75 -0.45 9.50
CA TYR A 90 -10.61 0.53 8.41
C TYR A 90 -10.41 -0.14 7.04
N LEU A 91 -9.75 -1.29 7.00
CA LEU A 91 -9.60 -2.06 5.77
C LEU A 91 -10.96 -2.56 5.26
N LYS A 92 -11.85 -3.03 6.15
CA LYS A 92 -13.22 -3.40 5.80
C LYS A 92 -13.99 -2.22 5.22
N GLU A 93 -13.86 -1.02 5.80
CA GLU A 93 -14.52 0.18 5.26
C GLU A 93 -13.98 0.53 3.86
N LYS A 94 -12.67 0.39 3.59
CA LYS A 94 -12.10 0.58 2.26
C LYS A 94 -12.72 -0.37 1.24
N VAL A 95 -12.85 -1.66 1.59
CA VAL A 95 -13.46 -2.68 0.70
C VAL A 95 -14.95 -2.41 0.50
N LYS A 96 -15.69 -2.12 1.58
CA LYS A 96 -17.12 -1.78 1.52
C LYS A 96 -17.39 -0.55 0.65
N ASN A 97 -16.47 0.41 0.65
CA ASN A 97 -16.56 1.63 -0.13
C ASN A 97 -16.06 1.46 -1.60
N GLY A 98 -15.76 0.23 -2.03
CA GLY A 98 -15.54 -0.09 -3.43
C GLY A 98 -14.10 -0.41 -3.84
N ALA A 99 -13.20 -0.69 -2.90
CA ALA A 99 -11.88 -1.22 -3.28
C ALA A 99 -12.03 -2.64 -3.86
N ASP A 100 -11.57 -2.84 -5.09
CA ASP A 100 -11.68 -4.09 -5.84
C ASP A 100 -10.60 -5.10 -5.46
N TYR A 101 -9.46 -4.62 -4.98
CA TYR A 101 -8.33 -5.42 -4.52
C TYR A 101 -7.49 -4.67 -3.48
N LEU A 102 -6.63 -5.39 -2.79
CA LEU A 102 -5.72 -4.86 -1.80
C LEU A 102 -4.27 -5.19 -2.19
N VAL A 103 -3.34 -4.27 -1.91
CA VAL A 103 -1.90 -4.52 -2.09
C VAL A 103 -1.24 -4.33 -0.74
N THR A 104 -0.45 -5.32 -0.30
CA THR A 104 0.19 -5.24 1.00
C THR A 104 1.41 -4.33 0.99
N GLN A 105 1.72 -3.71 2.14
CA GLN A 105 3.07 -3.22 2.40
C GLN A 105 4.05 -4.40 2.28
N MET A 106 5.31 -4.10 1.92
CA MET A 106 6.35 -5.13 1.89
C MET A 106 6.48 -5.83 3.24
N PHE A 107 6.72 -7.12 3.19
CA PHE A 107 7.02 -7.99 4.34
C PHE A 107 8.11 -8.98 3.94
N PHE A 108 8.75 -9.62 4.92
CA PHE A 108 9.87 -10.54 4.70
C PHE A 108 9.64 -11.91 5.33
N ASP A 109 8.46 -12.12 5.92
CA ASP A 109 8.01 -13.34 6.57
C ASP A 109 6.62 -13.70 6.05
N ASN A 110 6.51 -14.82 5.32
CA ASN A 110 5.26 -15.26 4.72
C ASN A 110 4.21 -15.65 5.76
N GLU A 111 4.61 -16.14 6.95
CA GLU A 111 3.66 -16.47 8.02
C GLU A 111 2.83 -15.25 8.45
N LYS A 112 3.43 -14.06 8.46
CA LYS A 112 2.71 -12.82 8.77
C LYS A 112 1.68 -12.48 7.69
N TYR A 113 2.03 -12.71 6.42
CA TYR A 113 1.10 -12.53 5.31
C TYR A 113 -0.05 -13.54 5.39
N TYR A 114 0.22 -14.81 5.63
CA TYR A 114 -0.81 -15.84 5.74
C TYR A 114 -1.76 -15.56 6.91
N ALA A 115 -1.22 -15.26 8.08
CA ALA A 115 -2.02 -14.90 9.25
C ALA A 115 -2.89 -13.66 9.02
N PHE A 116 -2.36 -12.65 8.30
CA PHE A 116 -3.10 -11.47 7.91
C PHE A 116 -4.24 -11.81 6.94
N VAL A 117 -3.98 -12.61 5.91
CA VAL A 117 -5.00 -13.05 4.94
C VAL A 117 -6.10 -13.83 5.63
N ASP A 118 -5.75 -14.80 6.48
CA ASP A 118 -6.72 -15.59 7.25
C ASP A 118 -7.59 -14.69 8.12
N ARG A 119 -6.99 -13.71 8.79
CA ARG A 119 -7.72 -12.72 9.57
C ARG A 119 -8.67 -11.90 8.70
N CYS A 120 -8.22 -11.41 7.54
CA CYS A 120 -9.06 -10.68 6.59
C CYS A 120 -10.25 -11.53 6.14
N ARG A 121 -10.03 -12.80 5.82
CA ARG A 121 -11.10 -13.73 5.40
C ARG A 121 -12.09 -13.99 6.51
N ALA A 122 -11.64 -14.19 7.75
CA ALA A 122 -12.50 -14.36 8.93
C ALA A 122 -13.39 -13.12 9.18
N GLU A 123 -12.89 -11.94 8.84
CA GLU A 123 -13.62 -10.66 8.95
C GLU A 123 -14.49 -10.34 7.73
N GLY A 124 -14.58 -11.24 6.74
CA GLY A 124 -15.43 -11.10 5.56
C GLY A 124 -14.83 -10.26 4.43
N ILE A 125 -13.54 -9.95 4.45
CA ILE A 125 -12.82 -9.31 3.34
C ILE A 125 -12.53 -10.40 2.29
N THR A 126 -13.20 -10.36 1.13
CA THR A 126 -13.12 -11.39 0.09
C THR A 126 -12.35 -10.98 -1.15
N VAL A 127 -12.08 -9.68 -1.32
CA VAL A 127 -11.33 -9.16 -2.47
C VAL A 127 -9.91 -9.75 -2.52
N PRO A 128 -9.27 -9.80 -3.71
CA PRO A 128 -7.87 -10.23 -3.82
C PRO A 128 -6.94 -9.42 -2.92
N ILE A 129 -5.99 -10.10 -2.26
CA ILE A 129 -4.93 -9.47 -1.48
C ILE A 129 -3.61 -9.83 -2.16
N ILE A 130 -3.00 -8.83 -2.80
CA ILE A 130 -1.79 -8.99 -3.60
C ILE A 130 -0.58 -8.74 -2.69
N PRO A 131 0.36 -9.69 -2.56
CA PRO A 131 1.55 -9.50 -1.73
C PRO A 131 2.50 -8.46 -2.34
N GLY A 132 2.87 -7.45 -1.56
CA GLY A 132 3.91 -6.48 -1.88
C GLY A 132 5.28 -7.07 -1.54
N ILE A 133 6.08 -7.42 -2.54
CA ILE A 133 7.39 -8.04 -2.38
C ILE A 133 8.49 -7.06 -2.79
N LYS A 134 9.55 -6.98 -1.98
CA LYS A 134 10.70 -6.12 -2.23
C LYS A 134 12.01 -6.80 -1.83
N PRO A 135 12.94 -7.06 -2.75
CA PRO A 135 14.26 -7.55 -2.39
C PRO A 135 15.07 -6.45 -1.67
N ILE A 136 15.85 -6.83 -0.66
CA ILE A 136 16.87 -5.96 -0.07
C ILE A 136 18.06 -5.93 -1.02
N VAL A 137 18.48 -4.74 -1.43
CA VAL A 137 19.58 -4.55 -2.40
C VAL A 137 20.73 -3.69 -1.87
N PHE A 138 20.55 -3.06 -0.71
CA PHE A 138 21.56 -2.27 -0.02
C PHE A 138 21.64 -2.68 1.45
N LYS A 139 22.85 -2.73 2.01
CA LYS A 139 23.09 -3.10 3.41
C LYS A 139 22.35 -2.22 4.42
N ASN A 140 22.25 -0.93 4.13
CA ASN A 140 21.57 0.01 5.02
C ASN A 140 20.06 -0.24 5.11
N GLN A 141 19.47 -0.95 4.15
CA GLN A 141 18.04 -1.30 4.18
C GLN A 141 17.67 -2.22 5.35
N LEU A 142 18.64 -2.98 5.90
CA LEU A 142 18.45 -3.76 7.12
C LEU A 142 17.99 -2.89 8.31
N THR A 143 18.37 -1.63 8.37
CA THR A 143 17.99 -0.70 9.43
C THR A 143 16.98 0.36 8.98
N VAL A 144 17.02 0.73 7.71
CA VAL A 144 16.16 1.79 7.16
C VAL A 144 14.72 1.31 6.96
N LEU A 145 14.53 0.10 6.40
CA LEU A 145 13.19 -0.42 6.11
C LEU A 145 12.34 -0.62 7.38
N PRO A 146 12.84 -1.29 8.45
CA PRO A 146 12.07 -1.39 9.69
C PRO A 146 11.75 -0.05 10.32
N LYS A 147 12.64 0.93 10.21
CA LYS A 147 12.46 2.26 10.78
C LYS A 147 11.37 3.06 10.06
N ILE A 148 11.33 2.99 8.71
CA ILE A 148 10.41 3.80 7.90
C ILE A 148 9.06 3.09 7.73
N PHE A 149 9.08 1.79 7.45
CA PHE A 149 7.88 1.04 7.06
C PHE A 149 7.34 0.12 8.16
N ARG A 150 8.02 0.06 9.31
CA ARG A 150 7.66 -0.81 10.43
C ARG A 150 7.59 -2.30 10.07
N SER A 151 8.25 -2.70 8.96
CA SER A 151 8.32 -4.09 8.53
C SER A 151 9.44 -4.82 9.26
N ASP A 152 9.14 -5.95 9.87
CA ASP A 152 10.15 -6.79 10.54
C ASP A 152 11.00 -7.54 9.50
N ILE A 153 12.29 -7.66 9.78
CA ILE A 153 13.19 -8.51 9.01
C ILE A 153 13.50 -9.75 9.85
N PRO A 154 13.14 -10.97 9.42
CA PRO A 154 13.37 -12.19 10.17
C PRO A 154 14.84 -12.38 10.53
N GLU A 155 15.13 -12.86 11.75
CA GLU A 155 16.51 -12.96 12.23
C GLU A 155 17.43 -13.84 11.34
N PRO A 156 16.97 -14.94 10.72
CA PRO A 156 17.79 -15.68 9.76
C PRO A 156 18.23 -14.80 8.58
N PHE A 157 17.31 -14.00 8.02
CA PHE A 157 17.60 -13.07 6.91
C PHE A 157 18.53 -11.93 7.36
N ALA A 158 18.23 -11.32 8.49
CA ALA A 158 19.06 -10.26 9.06
C ALA A 158 20.50 -10.74 9.34
N THR A 159 20.66 -11.99 9.81
CA THR A 159 21.97 -12.59 10.07
C THR A 159 22.80 -12.76 8.79
N GLU A 160 22.19 -13.21 7.69
CA GLU A 160 22.88 -13.31 6.40
C GLU A 160 23.27 -11.95 5.85
N LEU A 161 22.36 -10.95 5.94
CA LEU A 161 22.66 -9.58 5.51
C LEU A 161 23.80 -8.93 6.32
N ARG A 162 23.91 -9.21 7.64
CA ARG A 162 24.99 -8.68 8.48
C ARG A 162 26.38 -9.25 8.09
N LYS A 163 26.45 -10.45 7.51
CA LYS A 163 27.70 -11.04 7.02
C LYS A 163 28.21 -10.37 5.75
N CYS A 164 27.34 -9.74 4.97
CA CYS A 164 27.68 -9.08 3.71
C CYS A 164 28.63 -7.89 3.95
N LYS A 165 29.69 -7.80 3.16
CA LYS A 165 30.66 -6.69 3.20
C LYS A 165 30.31 -5.58 2.23
N THR A 166 29.69 -5.92 1.11
CA THR A 166 29.32 -4.99 0.01
C THR A 166 27.81 -5.00 -0.23
N ASP A 167 27.31 -3.98 -0.95
CA ASP A 167 25.92 -3.94 -1.38
C ASP A 167 25.59 -5.01 -2.44
N ASP A 168 26.58 -5.41 -3.26
CA ASP A 168 26.39 -6.50 -4.22
C ASP A 168 26.16 -7.84 -3.52
N GLU A 169 26.88 -8.11 -2.43
CA GLU A 169 26.63 -9.29 -1.60
C GLU A 169 25.25 -9.23 -0.95
N ALA A 170 24.87 -8.07 -0.40
CA ALA A 170 23.54 -7.88 0.20
C ALA A 170 22.42 -8.05 -0.83
N LYS A 171 22.62 -7.56 -2.05
CA LYS A 171 21.69 -7.72 -3.17
C LYS A 171 21.50 -9.20 -3.54
N ALA A 172 22.61 -9.97 -3.61
CA ALA A 172 22.53 -11.40 -3.92
C ALA A 172 21.71 -12.15 -2.86
N VAL A 173 21.97 -11.89 -1.57
CA VAL A 173 21.22 -12.48 -0.44
C VAL A 173 19.75 -12.04 -0.47
N GLY A 174 19.48 -10.75 -0.71
CA GLY A 174 18.11 -10.22 -0.72
C GLY A 174 17.28 -10.73 -1.89
N VAL A 175 17.88 -10.89 -3.06
CA VAL A 175 17.21 -11.48 -4.24
C VAL A 175 16.90 -12.96 -4.00
N GLU A 176 17.84 -13.72 -3.45
CA GLU A 176 17.61 -15.15 -3.14
C GLU A 176 16.48 -15.30 -2.10
N TRP A 177 16.48 -14.50 -1.03
CA TRP A 177 15.38 -14.49 -0.06
C TRP A 177 14.03 -14.21 -0.73
N CYS A 178 13.99 -13.17 -1.57
CA CYS A 178 12.79 -12.80 -2.31
C CYS A 178 12.29 -13.93 -3.24
N ILE A 179 13.21 -14.64 -3.91
CA ILE A 179 12.89 -15.81 -4.74
C ILE A 179 12.26 -16.93 -3.90
N GLN A 180 12.82 -17.24 -2.74
CA GLN A 180 12.28 -18.27 -1.86
C GLN A 180 10.90 -17.85 -1.34
N GLN A 181 10.76 -16.61 -0.89
CA GLN A 181 9.49 -16.03 -0.44
C GLN A 181 8.38 -16.13 -1.51
N CYS A 182 8.73 -15.92 -2.79
CA CYS A 182 7.77 -16.03 -3.90
C CYS A 182 7.43 -17.47 -4.29
N LYS A 183 8.25 -18.47 -3.90
CA LYS A 183 7.99 -19.89 -4.21
C LYS A 183 7.08 -20.57 -3.20
N GLU A 184 7.01 -20.05 -2.00
CA GLU A 184 6.08 -20.49 -0.96
C GLU A 184 4.66 -20.05 -1.23
#